data_9fa7dabe54777a8cc058dba610e5060b
#
_entry.id   9fa7dabe54777a8cc058dba610e5060b
#
_cell.length_a   1.000
_cell.length_b   1.000
_cell.length_c   1.000
_cell.angle_alpha   90.00
_cell.angle_beta   90.00
_cell.angle_gamma   90.00
#
_symmetry.space_group_name_H-M   'P 1'
#
loop_
_entity.id
_entity.type
_entity.pdbx_description
1 polymer ?
#
loop_
_entity_poly.entity_id
_entity_poly.type
_entity_poly.pdbx_seq_one_letter_code
_entity_poly.pdbx_strand_id
1 'polypeptide(L)'
;MRYIIFSDLHSNLEALKQFEKEIETIAHDKLVCLGDIVGYGADPNPCVEWVMKNTNFAIAGNHDWAAVSKTNIAYFSSHAYESCLWTREKLTEKNKEFLRSLPLDREEEDIYWVHSSPYKPQ
;
A
#
# COMPACT_ATOMS: atom_id res chain seq x y z
N MET A 1 19.53 -1.75 -13.57
CA MET A 1 18.88 -2.10 -12.29
C MET A 1 17.52 -2.72 -12.58
N ARG A 2 17.19 -3.79 -11.86
CA ARG A 2 15.92 -4.49 -12.04
C ARG A 2 15.02 -4.27 -10.83
N TYR A 3 13.81 -3.78 -11.10
CA TYR A 3 12.80 -3.55 -10.06
C TYR A 3 11.69 -4.59 -10.15
N ILE A 4 11.19 -5.02 -9.00
CA ILE A 4 9.87 -5.65 -8.91
C ILE A 4 8.95 -4.58 -8.32
N ILE A 5 7.86 -4.30 -9.03
CA ILE A 5 6.90 -3.25 -8.64
C ILE A 5 5.53 -3.89 -8.49
N PHE A 6 4.87 -3.60 -7.37
CA PHE A 6 3.51 -4.09 -7.14
C PHE A 6 2.66 -3.01 -6.49
N SER A 7 1.35 -3.19 -6.55
CA SER A 7 0.41 -2.28 -5.90
C SER A 7 -0.91 -2.98 -5.65
N ASP A 8 -1.81 -2.28 -4.96
CA ASP A 8 -3.19 -2.73 -4.78
C ASP A 8 -3.30 -4.09 -4.12
N LEU A 9 -2.52 -4.29 -3.06
CA LEU A 9 -2.54 -5.50 -2.27
C LEU A 9 -3.87 -5.67 -1.53
N HIS A 10 -4.46 -4.55 -1.08
CA HIS A 10 -5.79 -4.47 -0.47
C HIS A 10 -6.03 -5.51 0.63
N SER A 11 -5.09 -5.60 1.58
CA SER A 11 -5.22 -6.48 2.75
C SER A 11 -5.43 -7.95 2.39
N ASN A 12 -5.00 -8.38 1.20
CA ASN A 12 -5.18 -9.74 0.71
C ASN A 12 -3.95 -10.59 1.03
N LEU A 13 -3.99 -11.24 2.18
CA LEU A 13 -2.85 -12.02 2.66
C LEU A 13 -2.56 -13.23 1.76
N GLU A 14 -3.58 -13.86 1.21
CA GLU A 14 -3.41 -15.02 0.32
C GLU A 14 -2.67 -14.62 -0.95
N ALA A 15 -3.06 -13.50 -1.55
CA ALA A 15 -2.36 -12.99 -2.73
C ALA A 15 -0.92 -12.62 -2.40
N LEU A 16 -0.69 -12.03 -1.22
CA LEU A 16 0.64 -11.67 -0.78
C LEU A 16 1.54 -12.90 -0.64
N LYS A 17 1.02 -13.96 -0.05
CA LYS A 17 1.79 -15.20 0.12
C LYS A 17 2.18 -15.81 -1.23
N GLN A 18 1.29 -15.77 -2.20
CA GLN A 18 1.59 -16.28 -3.54
C GLN A 18 2.64 -15.39 -4.22
N PHE A 19 2.48 -14.07 -4.11
CA PHE A 19 3.44 -13.12 -4.64
C PHE A 19 4.84 -13.35 -4.05
N GLU A 20 4.90 -13.55 -2.74
CA GLU A 20 6.17 -13.79 -2.04
C GLU A 20 6.90 -14.99 -2.61
N LYS A 21 6.17 -16.07 -2.89
CA LYS A 21 6.75 -17.27 -3.49
C LYS A 21 7.29 -16.99 -4.89
N GLU A 22 6.54 -16.26 -5.69
CA GLU A 22 6.92 -15.99 -7.07
C GLU A 22 8.16 -15.12 -7.18
N ILE A 23 8.30 -14.10 -6.32
CA ILE A 23 9.45 -13.23 -6.40
C ILE A 23 10.75 -13.88 -5.94
N GLU A 24 10.68 -14.97 -5.18
CA GLU A 24 11.88 -15.72 -4.77
C GLU A 24 12.69 -16.21 -5.95
N THR A 25 12.02 -16.49 -7.08
CA THR A 25 12.68 -17.02 -8.28
C THR A 25 13.02 -15.94 -9.30
N ILE A 26 12.76 -14.68 -9.00
CA ILE A 26 13.00 -13.58 -9.92
C ILE A 26 14.14 -12.72 -9.37
N ALA A 27 15.26 -12.69 -10.10
CA ALA A 27 16.38 -11.84 -9.71
C ALA A 27 15.98 -10.36 -9.83
N HIS A 28 16.21 -9.61 -8.75
CA HIS A 28 15.87 -8.19 -8.71
C HIS A 28 16.77 -7.45 -7.74
N ASP A 29 16.88 -6.14 -7.94
CA ASP A 29 17.68 -5.27 -7.09
C ASP A 29 16.82 -4.54 -6.05
N LYS A 30 15.60 -4.16 -6.42
CA LYS A 30 14.70 -3.44 -5.54
C LYS A 30 13.27 -3.92 -5.67
N LEU A 31 12.56 -3.90 -4.57
CA LEU A 31 11.14 -4.23 -4.47
C LEU A 31 10.40 -2.97 -4.00
N VAL A 32 9.41 -2.53 -4.77
CA VAL A 32 8.71 -1.26 -4.56
C VAL A 32 7.20 -1.49 -4.52
N CYS A 33 6.54 -0.88 -3.54
CA CYS A 33 5.09 -0.90 -3.45
C CYS A 33 4.52 0.47 -3.81
N LEU A 34 3.59 0.50 -4.77
CA LEU A 34 2.96 1.74 -5.22
C LEU A 34 1.62 2.03 -4.54
N GLY A 35 1.38 1.46 -3.37
CA GLY A 35 0.24 1.86 -2.55
C GLY A 35 -0.96 0.93 -2.62
N ASP A 36 -2.00 1.33 -1.92
CA ASP A 36 -3.20 0.55 -1.66
C ASP A 36 -2.86 -0.81 -1.02
N ILE A 37 -2.07 -0.71 0.04
CA ILE A 37 -1.68 -1.86 0.85
C ILE A 37 -2.89 -2.41 1.58
N VAL A 38 -3.77 -1.53 2.04
CA VAL A 38 -4.97 -1.86 2.80
C VAL A 38 -6.25 -1.48 2.04
N GLY A 39 -7.38 -1.71 2.67
CA GLY A 39 -8.70 -1.51 2.06
C GLY A 39 -9.25 -2.83 1.53
N TYR A 40 -10.57 -2.98 1.59
CA TYR A 40 -11.33 -4.13 1.10
C TYR A 40 -11.07 -5.46 1.82
N GLY A 41 -9.84 -5.96 1.84
CA GLY A 41 -9.55 -7.31 2.34
C GLY A 41 -9.48 -7.43 3.85
N ALA A 42 -9.31 -8.66 4.33
CA ALA A 42 -9.51 -9.00 5.74
C ALA A 42 -8.25 -8.89 6.60
N ASP A 43 -7.06 -8.77 6.01
CA ASP A 43 -5.80 -8.88 6.75
C ASP A 43 -4.90 -7.65 6.59
N PRO A 44 -5.33 -6.47 7.08
CA PRO A 44 -4.51 -5.26 6.90
C PRO A 44 -3.17 -5.33 7.64
N ASN A 45 -3.15 -5.80 8.88
CA ASN A 45 -1.92 -5.78 9.67
C ASN A 45 -0.81 -6.66 9.08
N PRO A 46 -1.05 -7.93 8.73
CA PRO A 46 0.00 -8.73 8.12
C PRO A 46 0.53 -8.13 6.82
N CYS A 47 -0.35 -7.54 6.02
CA CYS A 47 0.06 -6.93 4.76
C CYS A 47 0.93 -5.69 4.96
N VAL A 48 0.55 -4.82 5.90
CA VAL A 48 1.34 -3.64 6.23
C VAL A 48 2.71 -4.05 6.77
N GLU A 49 2.73 -5.03 7.67
CA GLU A 49 3.98 -5.50 8.29
C GLU A 49 4.93 -6.09 7.25
N TRP A 50 4.40 -6.84 6.30
CA TRP A 50 5.21 -7.41 5.23
C TRP A 50 5.82 -6.32 4.34
N VAL A 51 5.04 -5.33 3.96
CA VAL A 51 5.51 -4.21 3.13
C VAL A 51 6.58 -3.42 3.88
N MET A 52 6.35 -3.14 5.15
CA MET A 52 7.30 -2.43 6.00
C MET A 52 8.65 -3.13 6.06
N LYS A 53 8.63 -4.45 6.18
CA LYS A 53 9.83 -5.26 6.36
C LYS A 53 10.57 -5.54 5.05
N ASN A 54 9.87 -5.72 3.96
CA ASN A 54 10.44 -6.34 2.76
C ASN A 54 10.65 -5.40 1.58
N THR A 55 10.02 -4.23 1.54
CA THR A 55 10.19 -3.31 0.41
C THR A 55 11.31 -2.32 0.64
N ASN A 56 11.94 -1.89 -0.44
CA ASN A 56 12.95 -0.83 -0.38
C ASN A 56 12.29 0.52 -0.11
N PHE A 57 11.13 0.78 -0.72
CA PHE A 57 10.28 1.89 -0.37
C PHE A 57 8.85 1.61 -0.82
N ALA A 58 7.93 2.41 -0.29
CA ALA A 58 6.53 2.35 -0.65
C ALA A 58 5.97 3.76 -0.70
N ILE A 59 4.93 3.96 -1.49
CA ILE A 59 4.16 5.19 -1.49
C ILE A 59 2.73 4.86 -1.12
N ALA A 60 1.96 5.89 -0.75
CA ALA A 60 0.58 5.70 -0.33
C ALA A 60 -0.37 5.68 -1.53
N GLY A 61 -1.34 4.77 -1.48
CA GLY A 61 -2.52 4.84 -2.31
C GLY A 61 -3.62 5.58 -1.55
N ASN A 62 -4.72 5.87 -2.23
CA ASN A 62 -5.85 6.58 -1.61
C ASN A 62 -6.45 5.79 -0.44
N HIS A 63 -6.48 4.47 -0.50
CA HIS A 63 -6.99 3.65 0.60
C HIS A 63 -6.08 3.68 1.82
N ASP A 64 -4.78 3.77 1.62
CA ASP A 64 -3.83 3.85 2.74
C ASP A 64 -4.02 5.14 3.54
N TRP A 65 -4.10 6.26 2.85
CA TRP A 65 -4.34 7.55 3.50
C TRP A 65 -5.73 7.62 4.10
N ALA A 66 -6.73 7.04 3.43
CA ALA A 66 -8.08 6.97 3.98
C ALA A 66 -8.10 6.20 5.30
N ALA A 67 -7.37 5.10 5.38
CA ALA A 67 -7.32 4.26 6.57
C ALA A 67 -6.73 4.97 7.79
N VAL A 68 -5.92 6.01 7.57
CA VAL A 68 -5.33 6.81 8.66
C VAL A 68 -5.84 8.24 8.70
N SER A 69 -6.98 8.47 8.06
CA SER A 69 -7.71 9.75 8.09
C SER A 69 -6.94 10.92 7.48
N LYS A 70 -6.09 10.67 6.50
CA LYS A 70 -5.33 11.71 5.81
C LYS A 70 -6.01 12.21 4.54
N THR A 71 -7.17 11.65 4.18
CA THR A 71 -7.94 12.11 3.04
C THR A 71 -9.42 11.97 3.32
N ASN A 72 -10.23 12.76 2.60
CA ASN A 72 -11.68 12.74 2.73
C ASN A 72 -12.25 11.52 2.00
N ILE A 73 -13.10 10.74 2.67
CA ILE A 73 -13.72 9.54 2.11
C ILE A 73 -15.20 9.73 1.74
N ALA A 74 -15.69 10.97 1.77
CA ALA A 74 -17.12 11.22 1.52
C ALA A 74 -17.57 10.77 0.13
N TYR A 75 -16.66 10.72 -0.83
CA TYR A 75 -16.98 10.31 -2.20
C TYR A 75 -16.65 8.83 -2.48
N PHE A 76 -16.24 8.09 -1.47
CA PHE A 76 -16.04 6.64 -1.62
C PHE A 76 -17.39 5.97 -1.87
N SER A 77 -17.40 4.86 -2.62
CA SER A 77 -18.58 4.00 -2.70
C SER A 77 -18.93 3.50 -1.30
N SER A 78 -20.18 3.07 -1.09
CA SER A 78 -20.59 2.57 0.22
C SER A 78 -19.72 1.40 0.68
N HIS A 79 -19.35 0.50 -0.23
CA HIS A 79 -18.50 -0.64 0.10
C HIS A 79 -17.09 -0.20 0.51
N ALA A 80 -16.49 0.71 -0.25
CA ALA A 80 -15.17 1.24 0.07
C ALA A 80 -15.19 2.03 1.39
N TYR A 81 -16.24 2.78 1.64
CA TYR A 81 -16.41 3.55 2.87
C TYR A 81 -16.46 2.64 4.10
N GLU A 82 -17.31 1.62 4.07
CA GLU A 82 -17.44 0.68 5.19
C GLU A 82 -16.15 -0.09 5.43
N SER A 83 -15.49 -0.53 4.37
CA SER A 83 -14.21 -1.21 4.44
C SER A 83 -13.14 -0.33 5.08
N CYS A 84 -13.15 0.95 4.73
CA CYS A 84 -12.20 1.92 5.29
C CYS A 84 -12.39 2.07 6.81
N LEU A 85 -13.64 2.21 7.26
CA LEU A 85 -13.93 2.34 8.70
C LEU A 85 -13.52 1.08 9.46
N TRP A 86 -13.80 -0.09 8.90
CA TRP A 86 -13.41 -1.36 9.50
C TRP A 86 -11.88 -1.46 9.61
N THR A 87 -11.17 -1.09 8.55
CA THR A 87 -9.71 -1.12 8.51
C THR A 87 -9.11 -0.19 9.57
N ARG A 88 -9.69 1.01 9.77
CA ARG A 88 -9.25 1.94 10.81
C ARG A 88 -9.29 1.30 12.19
N GLU A 89 -10.32 0.51 12.47
CA GLU A 89 -10.45 -0.15 13.76
C GLU A 89 -9.45 -1.30 13.93
N LYS A 90 -9.14 -2.01 12.86
CA LYS A 90 -8.27 -3.20 12.91
C LYS A 90 -6.79 -2.91 12.93
N LEU A 91 -6.37 -1.82 12.31
CA LEU A 91 -4.94 -1.47 12.24
C LEU A 91 -4.38 -1.17 13.62
N THR A 92 -3.21 -1.75 13.91
CA THR A 92 -2.45 -1.39 15.11
C THR A 92 -1.90 0.03 14.97
N GLU A 93 -1.59 0.67 16.09
CA GLU A 93 -1.02 2.03 16.06
C GLU A 93 0.31 2.07 15.30
N LYS A 94 1.15 1.05 15.46
CA LYS A 94 2.41 0.95 14.74
C LYS A 94 2.19 0.93 13.23
N ASN A 95 1.21 0.16 12.78
CA ASN A 95 0.91 0.06 11.36
C ASN A 95 0.27 1.33 10.80
N LYS A 96 -0.55 2.00 11.61
CA LYS A 96 -1.08 3.32 11.24
C LYS A 96 0.03 4.35 11.07
N GLU A 97 1.01 4.34 11.98
CA GLU A 97 2.16 5.24 11.88
C GLU A 97 2.93 5.03 10.58
N PHE A 98 3.15 3.78 10.21
CA PHE A 98 3.81 3.48 8.94
C PHE A 98 3.04 4.06 7.76
N LEU A 99 1.72 3.82 7.71
CA LEU A 99 0.90 4.33 6.61
C LEU A 99 0.87 5.86 6.58
N ARG A 100 0.84 6.52 7.75
CA ARG A 100 0.89 7.99 7.82
C ARG A 100 2.20 8.54 7.27
N SER A 101 3.28 7.79 7.40
CA SER A 101 4.60 8.24 6.95
C SER A 101 4.78 8.13 5.44
N LEU A 102 3.92 7.39 4.74
CA LEU A 102 4.08 7.17 3.31
C LEU A 102 3.72 8.42 2.51
N PRO A 103 4.59 8.85 1.58
CA PRO A 103 4.26 9.96 0.69
C PRO A 103 3.33 9.51 -0.43
N LEU A 104 2.69 10.47 -1.11
CA LEU A 104 1.88 10.19 -2.30
C LEU A 104 2.74 9.99 -3.54
N ASP A 105 3.97 10.50 -3.51
CA ASP A 105 4.87 10.40 -4.64
C ASP A 105 6.30 10.28 -4.14
N ARG A 106 7.18 9.85 -5.03
CA ARG A 106 8.60 9.76 -4.74
C ARG A 106 9.39 9.88 -6.05
N GLU A 107 10.48 10.61 -5.99
CA GLU A 107 11.42 10.65 -7.11
C GLU A 107 12.70 9.95 -6.67
N GLU A 108 13.09 8.92 -7.42
CA GLU A 108 14.30 8.15 -7.14
C GLU A 108 14.81 7.51 -8.43
N GLU A 109 16.13 7.52 -8.65
CA GLU A 109 16.75 6.93 -9.83
C GLU A 109 16.21 7.52 -11.14
N ASP A 110 15.91 8.82 -11.15
CA ASP A 110 15.33 9.53 -12.30
C ASP A 110 13.94 9.02 -12.69
N ILE A 111 13.27 8.32 -11.78
CA ILE A 111 11.91 7.82 -11.98
C ILE A 111 10.99 8.53 -11.00
N TYR A 112 9.83 8.97 -11.49
CA TYR A 112 8.80 9.57 -10.65
C TYR A 112 7.72 8.52 -10.36
N TRP A 113 7.61 8.15 -9.08
CA TRP A 113 6.75 7.05 -8.61
C TRP A 113 5.46 7.62 -8.06
N VAL A 114 4.33 7.17 -8.59
CA VAL A 114 3.00 7.60 -8.12
C VAL A 114 2.04 6.42 -8.15
N HIS A 115 0.98 6.51 -7.34
CA HIS A 115 -0.05 5.46 -7.31
C HIS A 115 -1.02 5.59 -8.49
N SER A 116 -1.47 6.79 -8.81
CA SER A 116 -2.46 6.99 -9.87
C SER A 116 -1.93 7.83 -11.03
N SER A 117 -1.68 9.11 -10.81
CA SER A 117 -1.28 10.02 -11.88
C SER A 117 -0.30 11.06 -11.36
N PRO A 118 0.74 11.45 -12.15
CA PRO A 118 1.64 12.52 -11.73
C PRO A 118 0.96 13.88 -11.63
N TYR A 119 -0.20 14.06 -12.27
CA TYR A 119 -0.95 15.31 -12.19
C TYR A 119 -1.88 15.35 -10.98
N LYS A 120 -2.36 14.18 -10.53
CA LYS A 120 -3.15 14.02 -9.31
C LYS A 120 -2.70 12.72 -8.65
N PRO A 121 -1.63 12.77 -7.85
CA PRO A 121 -1.04 11.56 -7.25
C PRO A 121 -1.98 10.78 -6.35
N GLN A 122 -3.04 11.39 -5.91
CA GLN A 122 -4.01 10.75 -5.02
C GLN A 122 -5.16 10.04 -5.81
#